data_01435990ee56792302da4226642d3c02
#
_entry.id   01435990ee56792302da4226642d3c02
#
_cell.length_a   1.000
_cell.length_b   1.000
_cell.length_c   1.000
_cell.angle_alpha   90.00
_cell.angle_beta   90.00
_cell.angle_gamma   90.00
#
_symmetry.space_group_name_H-M   'P 1'
#
loop_
_entity.id
_entity.type
_entity.pdbx_description
1 polymer ?
#
loop_
_entity_poly.entity_id
_entity_poly.type
_entity_poly.pdbx_seq_one_letter_code
_entity_poly.pdbx_strand_id
1 'polypeptide(L)'
;LDFYKTCHAEQYPKGLTKMVSYYTPRMSRLSDTDKVTLFGLQAFIQEYLIEAFSDHFFNVPFDSVLKEYTRVLGATIRTKGVGEKRLRELHDLGYLPLQIRAVPEGTRTNIKVPQIEISNTHPNFVWLVNTIETMLSCTMWHTQVSAEVGYRYRKIVNEYAERTCDDSVVRARLLGDFSMRGQESVESATKSAAAFCLSFLNTATVPAILWLEHNYNCDCSKEPVAYGALSTEHSVMCSNFAVDGDEVTQIRRLLCEVYPHQSFSMVSDSYDYWNLVEKVLPQLKDDILNHDGFISIRGDSGDPVSVITETVYRLWDIFGGTVNSKGYKVLNPHVKAIYGDSITPQRCEQIYSLLEKN
;
A
#
# COMPACT_ATOMS: atom_id res chain seq x y z
N LEU A 1 14.65 -0.48 -19.15
CA LEU A 1 15.83 0.24 -19.64
C LEU A 1 15.47 1.09 -20.86
N ASP A 2 15.83 2.39 -20.84
CA ASP A 2 15.67 3.26 -22.03
C ASP A 2 16.68 2.87 -23.13
N PHE A 3 16.28 2.98 -24.38
CA PHE A 3 17.17 2.62 -25.51
C PHE A 3 18.51 3.35 -25.50
N TYR A 4 18.52 4.65 -25.19
CA TYR A 4 19.76 5.44 -25.15
C TYR A 4 20.76 4.94 -24.09
N LYS A 5 20.32 4.32 -23.02
CA LYS A 5 21.19 3.70 -22.00
C LYS A 5 22.05 2.56 -22.60
N THR A 6 21.59 1.93 -23.67
CA THR A 6 22.34 0.85 -24.32
C THR A 6 23.60 1.33 -25.03
N CYS A 7 23.71 2.62 -25.32
CA CYS A 7 24.86 3.23 -26.02
C CYS A 7 25.75 4.10 -25.12
N HIS A 8 25.38 4.37 -23.86
CA HIS A 8 26.12 5.30 -23.01
C HIS A 8 27.53 4.82 -22.69
N ALA A 9 27.77 3.52 -22.60
CA ALA A 9 29.08 2.99 -22.30
C ALA A 9 30.14 3.41 -23.32
N GLU A 10 29.79 3.50 -24.61
CA GLU A 10 30.68 3.94 -25.70
C GLU A 10 30.85 5.47 -25.71
N GLN A 11 29.99 6.22 -25.04
CA GLN A 11 30.00 7.68 -24.97
C GLN A 11 30.84 8.22 -23.79
N TYR A 12 31.09 7.38 -22.78
CA TYR A 12 31.93 7.80 -21.66
C TYR A 12 33.39 7.98 -22.09
N PRO A 13 34.12 8.93 -21.48
CA PRO A 13 35.53 9.19 -21.84
C PRO A 13 36.42 7.99 -21.50
N LYS A 14 37.42 7.76 -22.33
CA LYS A 14 38.45 6.75 -22.06
C LYS A 14 39.14 7.05 -20.73
N GLY A 15 39.39 6.01 -19.92
CA GLY A 15 40.06 6.14 -18.63
C GLY A 15 39.12 6.46 -17.46
N LEU A 16 37.84 6.60 -17.69
CA LEU A 16 36.87 6.71 -16.58
C LEU A 16 36.81 5.37 -15.81
N THR A 17 37.16 5.39 -14.54
CA THR A 17 37.23 4.19 -13.67
C THR A 17 36.27 4.20 -12.50
N LYS A 18 35.72 5.37 -12.17
CA LYS A 18 34.75 5.52 -11.05
C LYS A 18 33.64 6.47 -11.44
N MET A 19 32.43 6.07 -11.10
CA MET A 19 31.22 6.90 -11.20
C MET A 19 30.43 6.82 -9.89
N VAL A 20 29.87 7.93 -9.48
CA VAL A 20 28.95 8.04 -8.35
C VAL A 20 27.70 8.78 -8.82
N SER A 21 26.54 8.21 -8.53
CA SER A 21 25.25 8.83 -8.83
C SER A 21 24.35 8.84 -7.60
N TYR A 22 23.47 9.81 -7.53
CA TYR A 22 22.55 9.99 -6.42
C TYR A 22 21.09 9.90 -6.89
N TYR A 23 20.27 9.17 -6.12
CA TYR A 23 18.82 9.24 -6.24
C TYR A 23 18.32 10.31 -5.27
N THR A 24 17.65 11.32 -5.82
CA THR A 24 17.24 12.51 -5.07
C THR A 24 15.81 12.87 -5.42
N PRO A 25 14.87 12.88 -4.46
CA PRO A 25 13.53 13.43 -4.66
C PRO A 25 13.62 14.90 -5.10
N ARG A 26 13.02 15.27 -6.23
CA ARG A 26 13.24 16.59 -6.84
C ARG A 26 12.17 17.60 -6.45
N MET A 27 10.92 17.17 -6.39
CA MET A 27 9.77 18.01 -6.05
C MET A 27 8.58 17.14 -5.65
N SER A 28 7.64 17.72 -4.92
CA SER A 28 6.32 17.15 -4.70
C SER A 28 5.25 17.87 -5.53
N ARG A 29 4.25 17.12 -5.98
CA ARG A 29 3.02 17.68 -6.53
C ARG A 29 1.94 17.89 -5.46
N LEU A 30 2.20 17.41 -4.25
CA LEU A 30 1.36 17.64 -3.07
C LEU A 30 1.84 18.93 -2.40
N SER A 31 0.95 19.92 -2.27
CA SER A 31 1.29 21.29 -1.89
C SER A 31 1.88 21.45 -0.49
N ASP A 32 1.59 20.51 0.39
CA ASP A 32 1.98 20.51 1.81
C ASP A 32 3.07 19.48 2.13
N THR A 33 3.72 18.92 1.11
CA THR A 33 4.73 17.85 1.26
C THR A 33 6.10 18.35 0.86
N ASP A 34 6.98 18.53 1.84
CA ASP A 34 8.38 18.93 1.70
C ASP A 34 9.36 17.80 1.97
N LYS A 35 8.86 16.64 2.39
CA LYS A 35 9.66 15.43 2.71
C LYS A 35 9.12 14.22 1.96
N VAL A 36 9.99 13.23 1.80
CA VAL A 36 9.68 11.94 1.15
C VAL A 36 10.25 10.80 1.97
N THR A 37 9.46 9.77 2.18
CA THR A 37 9.87 8.53 2.84
C THR A 37 10.62 7.64 1.86
N LEU A 38 11.83 7.21 2.21
CA LEU A 38 12.51 6.14 1.47
C LEU A 38 11.85 4.80 1.80
N PHE A 39 11.33 4.10 0.79
CA PHE A 39 10.81 2.74 0.93
C PHE A 39 10.82 1.99 -0.40
N GLY A 40 11.13 0.70 -0.37
CA GLY A 40 11.14 -0.19 -1.53
C GLY A 40 12.53 -0.43 -2.13
N LEU A 41 13.60 0.16 -1.60
CA LEU A 41 14.96 -0.05 -2.11
C LEU A 41 15.44 -1.48 -1.88
N GLN A 42 15.21 -2.05 -0.70
CA GLN A 42 15.60 -3.43 -0.39
C GLN A 42 14.91 -4.40 -1.34
N ALA A 43 13.62 -4.22 -1.58
CA ALA A 43 12.88 -5.02 -2.55
C ALA A 43 13.39 -4.83 -3.99
N PHE A 44 13.71 -3.60 -4.40
CA PHE A 44 14.33 -3.35 -5.70
C PHE A 44 15.64 -4.11 -5.87
N ILE A 45 16.50 -4.10 -4.85
CA ILE A 45 17.77 -4.82 -4.89
C ILE A 45 17.51 -6.32 -4.98
N GLN A 46 16.63 -6.86 -4.15
CA GLN A 46 16.31 -8.30 -4.12
C GLN A 46 15.70 -8.76 -5.44
N GLU A 47 14.58 -8.16 -5.85
CA GLU A 47 13.82 -8.61 -7.02
C GLU A 47 14.57 -8.38 -8.34
N TYR A 48 15.17 -7.21 -8.52
CA TYR A 48 15.75 -6.82 -9.81
C TYR A 48 17.25 -7.04 -9.89
N LEU A 49 18.02 -6.63 -8.89
CA LEU A 49 19.49 -6.69 -8.99
C LEU A 49 20.05 -8.05 -8.60
N ILE A 50 19.38 -8.82 -7.77
CA ILE A 50 19.81 -10.15 -7.37
C ILE A 50 19.04 -11.21 -8.16
N GLU A 51 17.75 -11.36 -7.95
CA GLU A 51 16.95 -12.45 -8.50
C GLU A 51 16.85 -12.36 -10.03
N ALA A 52 16.33 -11.25 -10.58
CA ALA A 52 16.15 -11.15 -12.03
C ALA A 52 17.46 -11.24 -12.81
N PHE A 53 18.56 -10.65 -12.32
CA PHE A 53 19.87 -10.81 -12.95
C PHE A 53 20.42 -12.23 -12.80
N SER A 54 20.21 -12.89 -11.67
CA SER A 54 20.60 -14.31 -11.53
C SER A 54 19.82 -15.20 -12.50
N ASP A 55 18.50 -15.09 -12.54
CA ASP A 55 17.64 -16.00 -13.28
C ASP A 55 17.63 -15.77 -14.78
N HIS A 56 17.84 -14.52 -15.23
CA HIS A 56 17.68 -14.16 -16.63
C HIS A 56 18.96 -13.68 -17.31
N PHE A 57 20.07 -13.57 -16.56
CA PHE A 57 21.35 -13.14 -17.11
C PHE A 57 22.51 -14.04 -16.69
N PHE A 58 22.83 -14.15 -15.39
CA PHE A 58 24.02 -14.87 -14.96
C PHE A 58 23.90 -16.40 -15.06
N ASN A 59 22.74 -16.98 -14.75
CA ASN A 59 22.51 -18.42 -14.76
C ASN A 59 21.99 -18.95 -16.12
N VAL A 60 21.91 -18.11 -17.14
CA VAL A 60 21.53 -18.52 -18.51
C VAL A 60 22.74 -18.54 -19.43
N PRO A 61 22.82 -19.42 -20.42
CA PRO A 61 23.91 -19.41 -21.40
C PRO A 61 24.00 -18.03 -22.09
N PHE A 62 25.18 -17.42 -22.08
CA PHE A 62 25.37 -16.07 -22.62
C PHE A 62 24.89 -15.90 -24.06
N ASP A 63 25.09 -16.90 -24.90
CA ASP A 63 24.67 -16.86 -26.31
C ASP A 63 23.13 -16.72 -26.45
N SER A 64 22.35 -17.25 -25.50
CA SER A 64 20.88 -17.07 -25.47
C SER A 64 20.52 -15.63 -25.14
N VAL A 65 21.18 -15.03 -24.14
CA VAL A 65 21.01 -13.61 -23.77
C VAL A 65 21.42 -12.71 -24.94
N LEU A 66 22.57 -12.98 -25.52
CA LEU A 66 23.10 -12.19 -26.64
C LEU A 66 22.20 -12.25 -27.88
N LYS A 67 21.66 -13.42 -28.19
CA LYS A 67 20.74 -13.61 -29.31
C LYS A 67 19.51 -12.71 -29.19
N GLU A 68 18.88 -12.68 -28.02
CA GLU A 68 17.70 -11.86 -27.78
C GLU A 68 18.04 -10.36 -27.77
N TYR A 69 19.12 -9.99 -27.08
CA TYR A 69 19.60 -8.63 -27.02
C TYR A 69 19.90 -8.06 -28.41
N THR A 70 20.66 -8.80 -29.23
CA THR A 70 21.01 -8.38 -30.60
C THR A 70 19.82 -8.37 -31.55
N ARG A 71 18.86 -9.28 -31.40
CA ARG A 71 17.60 -9.27 -32.11
C ARG A 71 16.82 -7.99 -31.88
N VAL A 72 16.61 -7.64 -30.62
CA VAL A 72 15.83 -6.44 -30.26
C VAL A 72 16.53 -5.17 -30.71
N LEU A 73 17.81 -4.98 -30.35
CA LEU A 73 18.55 -3.75 -30.71
C LEU A 73 18.79 -3.63 -32.22
N GLY A 74 19.04 -4.74 -32.92
CA GLY A 74 19.18 -4.75 -34.36
C GLY A 74 17.91 -4.33 -35.12
N ALA A 75 16.74 -4.72 -34.59
CA ALA A 75 15.45 -4.35 -35.18
C ALA A 75 15.03 -2.92 -34.84
N THR A 76 15.38 -2.41 -33.65
CA THR A 76 14.87 -1.13 -33.12
C THR A 76 15.81 0.04 -33.36
N ILE A 77 17.01 0.00 -32.83
CA ILE A 77 18.00 1.09 -33.00
C ILE A 77 19.00 0.84 -34.15
N ARG A 78 18.83 -0.29 -34.83
CA ARG A 78 19.59 -0.68 -36.04
C ARG A 78 21.11 -0.75 -35.83
N THR A 79 21.56 -1.11 -34.63
CA THR A 79 22.97 -1.28 -34.30
C THR A 79 23.35 -2.77 -34.32
N LYS A 80 24.55 -3.07 -34.81
CA LYS A 80 25.11 -4.43 -34.78
C LYS A 80 26.19 -4.53 -33.71
N GLY A 81 26.09 -5.51 -32.82
CA GLY A 81 27.13 -5.84 -31.86
C GLY A 81 27.39 -4.80 -30.76
N VAL A 82 26.52 -3.80 -30.61
CA VAL A 82 26.67 -2.80 -29.54
C VAL A 82 26.54 -3.48 -28.18
N GLY A 83 27.59 -3.36 -27.38
CA GLY A 83 27.59 -3.86 -26.01
C GLY A 83 27.91 -5.33 -25.83
N GLU A 84 28.09 -6.14 -26.89
CA GLU A 84 28.38 -7.57 -26.75
C GLU A 84 29.57 -7.83 -25.83
N LYS A 85 30.71 -7.19 -26.09
CA LYS A 85 31.95 -7.39 -25.30
C LYS A 85 31.69 -7.10 -23.80
N ARG A 86 31.11 -5.95 -23.49
CA ARG A 86 30.88 -5.56 -22.08
C ARG A 86 29.85 -6.41 -21.37
N LEU A 87 28.83 -6.89 -22.11
CA LEU A 87 27.84 -7.83 -21.55
C LEU A 87 28.47 -9.20 -21.28
N ARG A 88 29.37 -9.67 -22.17
CA ARG A 88 30.13 -10.89 -21.92
C ARG A 88 31.04 -10.76 -20.72
N GLU A 89 31.80 -9.66 -20.62
CA GLU A 89 32.66 -9.38 -19.45
C GLU A 89 31.84 -9.33 -18.14
N LEU A 90 30.62 -8.76 -18.16
CA LEU A 90 29.73 -8.74 -17.00
C LEU A 90 29.20 -10.13 -16.66
N HIS A 91 28.80 -10.91 -17.69
CA HIS A 91 28.32 -12.26 -17.52
C HIS A 91 29.42 -13.16 -16.93
N ASP A 92 30.65 -13.07 -17.46
CA ASP A 92 31.80 -13.83 -16.99
C ASP A 92 32.21 -13.44 -15.55
N LEU A 93 31.96 -12.17 -15.14
CA LEU A 93 32.15 -11.72 -13.76
C LEU A 93 31.18 -12.36 -12.76
N GLY A 94 29.96 -12.71 -13.22
CA GLY A 94 28.97 -13.45 -12.43
C GLY A 94 28.19 -12.67 -11.38
N TYR A 95 28.38 -11.34 -11.27
CA TYR A 95 27.62 -10.48 -10.35
C TYR A 95 27.60 -9.02 -10.84
N LEU A 96 26.72 -8.19 -10.28
CA LEU A 96 26.68 -6.75 -10.55
C LEU A 96 27.71 -6.02 -9.66
N PRO A 97 28.78 -5.44 -10.22
CA PRO A 97 29.81 -4.75 -9.45
C PRO A 97 29.39 -3.33 -9.05
N LEU A 98 28.32 -3.25 -8.25
CA LEU A 98 27.73 -2.02 -7.74
C LEU A 98 27.82 -1.96 -6.21
N GLN A 99 28.00 -0.77 -5.69
CA GLN A 99 27.81 -0.44 -4.28
C GLN A 99 26.64 0.54 -4.17
N ILE A 100 25.66 0.20 -3.34
CA ILE A 100 24.49 1.04 -3.05
C ILE A 100 24.53 1.38 -1.56
N ARG A 101 24.46 2.66 -1.24
CA ARG A 101 24.34 3.20 0.10
C ARG A 101 23.06 4.01 0.16
N ALA A 102 22.32 3.94 1.25
CA ALA A 102 21.08 4.68 1.41
C ALA A 102 20.87 5.08 2.87
N VAL A 103 20.01 6.06 3.10
CA VAL A 103 19.41 6.26 4.42
C VAL A 103 18.56 5.02 4.77
N PRO A 104 18.38 4.66 6.04
CA PRO A 104 17.52 3.55 6.42
C PRO A 104 16.10 3.72 5.85
N GLU A 105 15.49 2.63 5.37
CA GLU A 105 14.09 2.67 4.91
C GLU A 105 13.15 3.09 6.04
N GLY A 106 12.06 3.77 5.70
CA GLY A 106 11.20 4.46 6.66
C GLY A 106 11.68 5.88 7.02
N THR A 107 12.92 6.25 6.67
CA THR A 107 13.43 7.61 6.92
C THR A 107 12.78 8.62 5.98
N ARG A 108 12.27 9.72 6.55
CA ARG A 108 11.76 10.87 5.80
C ARG A 108 12.83 11.94 5.63
N THR A 109 13.26 12.17 4.41
CA THR A 109 14.23 13.22 4.06
C THR A 109 13.54 14.41 3.40
N ASN A 110 14.14 15.59 3.50
CA ASN A 110 13.69 16.74 2.74
C ASN A 110 13.85 16.48 1.22
N ILE A 111 12.92 17.01 0.43
CA ILE A 111 13.08 17.09 -1.02
C ILE A 111 14.38 17.82 -1.35
N LYS A 112 15.08 17.41 -2.43
CA LYS A 112 16.42 17.84 -2.87
C LYS A 112 17.58 17.33 -2.00
N VAL A 113 17.31 16.44 -1.02
CA VAL A 113 18.37 15.72 -0.29
C VAL A 113 18.51 14.32 -0.89
N PRO A 114 19.74 13.88 -1.26
CA PRO A 114 19.98 12.53 -1.75
C PRO A 114 19.59 11.47 -0.72
N GLN A 115 18.86 10.46 -1.17
CA GLN A 115 18.47 9.32 -0.34
C GLN A 115 19.31 8.07 -0.60
N ILE A 116 19.80 7.92 -1.84
CA ILE A 116 20.58 6.76 -2.28
C ILE A 116 21.79 7.25 -3.05
N GLU A 117 22.94 6.63 -2.78
CA GLU A 117 24.19 6.77 -3.52
C GLU A 117 24.51 5.44 -4.20
N ILE A 118 24.85 5.47 -5.48
CA ILE A 118 25.21 4.29 -6.29
C ILE A 118 26.56 4.52 -6.90
N SER A 119 27.46 3.55 -6.77
CA SER A 119 28.78 3.60 -7.42
C SER A 119 29.22 2.22 -7.90
N ASN A 120 30.12 2.18 -8.89
CA ASN A 120 30.76 0.94 -9.33
C ASN A 120 31.85 0.49 -8.36
N THR A 121 32.00 -0.84 -8.20
CA THR A 121 33.09 -1.46 -7.41
C THR A 121 34.21 -2.00 -8.28
N HIS A 122 34.00 -2.10 -9.61
CA HIS A 122 35.01 -2.54 -10.58
C HIS A 122 35.18 -1.49 -11.71
N PRO A 123 36.41 -1.11 -12.09
CA PRO A 123 36.65 0.00 -13.00
C PRO A 123 36.10 -0.20 -14.43
N ASN A 124 35.97 -1.43 -14.91
CA ASN A 124 35.43 -1.70 -16.25
C ASN A 124 33.92 -1.53 -16.36
N PHE A 125 33.21 -1.39 -15.23
CA PHE A 125 31.73 -1.39 -15.18
C PHE A 125 31.15 -0.06 -14.70
N VAL A 126 31.82 1.05 -14.92
CA VAL A 126 31.30 2.40 -14.60
C VAL A 126 29.96 2.67 -15.29
N TRP A 127 29.75 2.13 -16.47
CA TRP A 127 28.52 2.30 -17.26
C TRP A 127 27.27 1.73 -16.56
N LEU A 128 27.43 0.74 -15.67
CA LEU A 128 26.30 0.12 -14.96
C LEU A 128 25.60 1.10 -14.01
N VAL A 129 26.34 2.03 -13.40
CA VAL A 129 25.80 2.95 -12.38
C VAL A 129 24.56 3.68 -12.88
N ASN A 130 24.62 4.24 -14.09
CA ASN A 130 23.46 4.94 -14.67
C ASN A 130 22.59 4.04 -15.55
N THR A 131 23.01 2.81 -15.85
CA THR A 131 22.18 1.86 -16.60
C THR A 131 20.96 1.43 -15.81
N ILE A 132 21.07 1.28 -14.49
CA ILE A 132 19.94 0.87 -13.62
C ILE A 132 19.01 2.04 -13.24
N GLU A 133 19.34 3.27 -13.59
CA GLU A 133 18.62 4.50 -13.18
C GLU A 133 17.11 4.44 -13.44
N THR A 134 16.72 4.11 -14.67
CA THR A 134 15.30 4.16 -15.06
C THR A 134 14.48 3.10 -14.32
N MET A 135 15.02 1.90 -14.17
CA MET A 135 14.39 0.81 -13.44
C MET A 135 14.24 1.14 -11.95
N LEU A 136 15.31 1.67 -11.34
CA LEU A 136 15.30 2.16 -9.98
C LEU A 136 14.23 3.24 -9.79
N SER A 137 14.23 4.27 -10.64
CA SER A 137 13.31 5.41 -10.52
C SER A 137 11.86 4.97 -10.67
N CYS A 138 11.55 4.09 -11.62
CA CYS A 138 10.21 3.54 -11.83
C CYS A 138 9.71 2.80 -10.59
N THR A 139 10.54 1.94 -10.01
CA THR A 139 10.18 1.15 -8.82
C THR A 139 10.04 2.02 -7.58
N MET A 140 11.01 2.91 -7.33
CA MET A 140 11.05 3.73 -6.12
C MET A 140 9.99 4.83 -6.09
N TRP A 141 9.66 5.41 -7.24
CA TRP A 141 8.69 6.50 -7.30
C TRP A 141 7.33 6.09 -6.73
N HIS A 142 6.82 4.95 -7.13
CA HIS A 142 5.48 4.47 -6.74
C HIS A 142 5.40 4.16 -5.23
N THR A 143 6.37 3.42 -4.71
CA THR A 143 6.41 3.06 -3.28
C THR A 143 6.56 4.29 -2.39
N GLN A 144 7.39 5.25 -2.78
CA GLN A 144 7.60 6.49 -2.02
C GLN A 144 6.36 7.37 -2.00
N VAL A 145 5.66 7.51 -3.12
CA VAL A 145 4.40 8.26 -3.19
C VAL A 145 3.33 7.60 -2.30
N SER A 146 3.20 6.29 -2.36
CA SER A 146 2.23 5.55 -1.55
C SER A 146 2.54 5.62 -0.05
N ALA A 147 3.82 5.54 0.32
CA ALA A 147 4.27 5.72 1.71
C ALA A 147 3.95 7.13 2.23
N GLU A 148 4.17 8.16 1.41
CA GLU A 148 3.89 9.55 1.79
C GLU A 148 2.39 9.83 1.88
N VAL A 149 1.57 9.24 1.01
CA VAL A 149 0.10 9.32 1.11
C VAL A 149 -0.36 8.67 2.41
N GLY A 150 0.12 7.48 2.75
CA GLY A 150 -0.18 6.82 4.03
C GLY A 150 0.23 7.68 5.24
N TYR A 151 1.40 8.29 5.19
CA TYR A 151 1.88 9.19 6.24
C TYR A 151 0.98 10.42 6.44
N ARG A 152 0.46 11.03 5.36
CA ARG A 152 -0.47 12.16 5.44
C ARG A 152 -1.76 11.80 6.17
N TYR A 153 -2.36 10.65 5.85
CA TYR A 153 -3.51 10.16 6.61
C TYR A 153 -3.15 9.89 8.06
N ARG A 154 -1.98 9.30 8.33
CA ARG A 154 -1.55 9.04 9.70
C ARG A 154 -1.38 10.31 10.53
N LYS A 155 -0.89 11.40 9.92
CA LYS A 155 -0.80 12.71 10.57
C LYS A 155 -2.17 13.21 11.01
N ILE A 156 -3.17 13.17 10.12
CA ILE A 156 -4.55 13.56 10.42
C ILE A 156 -5.10 12.71 11.57
N VAL A 157 -5.03 11.38 11.45
CA VAL A 157 -5.51 10.46 12.49
C VAL A 157 -4.86 10.73 13.84
N ASN A 158 -3.54 10.93 13.88
CA ASN A 158 -2.83 11.20 15.12
C ASN A 158 -3.29 12.50 15.77
N GLU A 159 -3.46 13.55 14.99
CA GLU A 159 -3.87 14.87 15.48
C GLU A 159 -5.24 14.82 16.16
N TYR A 160 -6.23 14.19 15.53
CA TYR A 160 -7.56 14.03 16.13
C TYR A 160 -7.57 13.05 17.30
N ALA A 161 -6.88 11.92 17.18
CA ALA A 161 -6.83 10.93 18.24
C ALA A 161 -6.13 11.47 19.52
N GLU A 162 -5.13 12.34 19.40
CA GLU A 162 -4.49 13.00 20.54
C GLU A 162 -5.48 13.87 21.32
N ARG A 163 -6.41 14.52 20.65
CA ARG A 163 -7.43 15.36 21.30
C ARG A 163 -8.61 14.56 21.84
N THR A 164 -9.03 13.50 21.14
CA THR A 164 -10.32 12.85 21.39
C THR A 164 -10.25 11.46 22.00
N CYS A 165 -9.16 10.71 21.86
CA CYS A 165 -9.06 9.33 22.33
C CYS A 165 -8.22 9.19 23.61
N ASP A 166 -8.62 8.27 24.49
CA ASP A 166 -7.83 7.91 25.69
C ASP A 166 -6.63 7.05 25.33
N ASP A 167 -6.79 6.12 24.37
CA ASP A 167 -5.76 5.16 23.96
C ASP A 167 -5.18 5.48 22.58
N SER A 168 -3.86 5.37 22.47
CA SER A 168 -3.11 5.55 21.23
C SER A 168 -3.00 4.29 20.36
N VAL A 169 -3.27 3.12 20.92
CA VAL A 169 -3.00 1.81 20.27
C VAL A 169 -3.88 1.57 19.03
N VAL A 170 -5.11 2.09 19.03
CA VAL A 170 -6.09 1.86 17.94
C VAL A 170 -5.72 2.59 16.64
N ARG A 171 -4.87 3.62 16.69
CA ARG A 171 -4.57 4.52 15.55
C ARG A 171 -4.07 3.79 14.30
N ALA A 172 -3.26 2.75 14.48
CA ALA A 172 -2.71 1.97 13.36
C ALA A 172 -3.75 1.16 12.58
N ARG A 173 -4.98 1.01 13.09
CA ARG A 173 -6.05 0.22 12.47
C ARG A 173 -7.24 1.06 12.01
N LEU A 174 -7.21 2.39 12.20
CA LEU A 174 -8.36 3.25 11.89
C LEU A 174 -8.60 3.43 10.40
N LEU A 175 -7.56 3.34 9.56
CA LEU A 175 -7.69 3.37 8.12
C LEU A 175 -7.12 2.10 7.51
N GLY A 176 -7.70 1.66 6.38
CA GLY A 176 -7.28 0.51 5.61
C GLY A 176 -7.11 0.85 4.13
N ASP A 177 -6.19 0.17 3.47
CA ASP A 177 -6.00 0.28 2.04
C ASP A 177 -6.95 -0.67 1.29
N PHE A 178 -7.84 -0.12 0.48
CA PHE A 178 -8.76 -0.84 -0.41
C PHE A 178 -8.47 -0.54 -1.88
N SER A 179 -7.28 0.00 -2.20
CA SER A 179 -6.97 0.56 -3.50
C SER A 179 -6.62 -0.47 -4.59
N MET A 180 -6.49 -1.76 -4.27
CA MET A 180 -5.99 -2.79 -5.21
C MET A 180 -6.69 -2.73 -6.57
N ARG A 181 -8.03 -2.67 -6.57
CA ARG A 181 -8.85 -2.63 -7.80
C ARG A 181 -8.70 -1.35 -8.62
N GLY A 182 -8.11 -0.30 -8.09
CA GLY A 182 -7.85 0.98 -8.76
C GLY A 182 -6.40 1.16 -9.23
N GLN A 183 -5.55 0.16 -9.05
CA GLN A 183 -4.14 0.20 -9.47
C GLN A 183 -3.98 -0.33 -10.90
N GLU A 184 -2.87 0.02 -11.56
CA GLU A 184 -2.57 -0.36 -12.94
C GLU A 184 -2.24 -1.86 -13.12
N SER A 185 -1.71 -2.49 -12.07
CA SER A 185 -1.33 -3.92 -12.06
C SER A 185 -1.33 -4.49 -10.65
N VAL A 186 -1.28 -5.82 -10.54
CA VAL A 186 -1.17 -6.52 -9.25
C VAL A 186 0.13 -6.14 -8.53
N GLU A 187 1.24 -6.01 -9.26
CA GLU A 187 2.55 -5.62 -8.71
C GLU A 187 2.51 -4.19 -8.17
N SER A 188 1.86 -3.29 -8.88
CA SER A 188 1.66 -1.90 -8.44
C SER A 188 0.82 -1.84 -7.17
N ALA A 189 -0.30 -2.57 -7.14
CA ALA A 189 -1.17 -2.68 -5.97
C ALA A 189 -0.43 -3.28 -4.76
N THR A 190 0.35 -4.32 -4.97
CA THR A 190 1.18 -4.97 -3.94
C THR A 190 2.13 -3.97 -3.28
N LYS A 191 2.89 -3.24 -4.10
CA LYS A 191 3.87 -2.25 -3.62
C LYS A 191 3.22 -1.03 -2.96
N SER A 192 2.09 -0.58 -3.49
CA SER A 192 1.31 0.51 -2.90
C SER A 192 0.78 0.15 -1.52
N ALA A 193 0.16 -1.02 -1.39
CA ALA A 193 -0.38 -1.51 -0.12
C ALA A 193 0.72 -1.76 0.92
N ALA A 194 1.85 -2.36 0.52
CA ALA A 194 3.00 -2.55 1.39
C ALA A 194 3.56 -1.22 1.92
N ALA A 195 3.64 -0.20 1.05
CA ALA A 195 4.07 1.14 1.45
C ALA A 195 3.07 1.83 2.40
N PHE A 196 1.76 1.61 2.20
CA PHE A 196 0.72 2.11 3.12
C PHE A 196 0.83 1.47 4.51
N CYS A 197 1.28 0.21 4.59
CA CYS A 197 1.50 -0.51 5.85
C CYS A 197 2.59 0.11 6.74
N LEU A 198 3.44 0.99 6.24
CA LEU A 198 4.32 1.82 7.09
C LEU A 198 3.54 2.75 8.04
N SER A 199 2.32 3.10 7.68
CA SER A 199 1.47 4.02 8.43
C SER A 199 0.29 3.33 9.13
N PHE A 200 -0.33 2.33 8.48
CA PHE A 200 -1.52 1.64 8.98
C PHE A 200 -1.42 0.13 8.77
N LEU A 201 -1.68 -0.62 9.79
CA LEU A 201 -1.64 -2.09 9.77
C LEU A 201 -2.97 -2.69 9.28
N ASN A 202 -3.53 -2.16 8.18
CA ASN A 202 -4.79 -2.66 7.64
C ASN A 202 -4.82 -2.52 6.11
N THR A 203 -4.96 -3.65 5.41
CA THR A 203 -5.05 -3.69 3.95
C THR A 203 -5.94 -4.83 3.49
N ALA A 204 -6.65 -4.65 2.38
CA ALA A 204 -7.36 -5.70 1.67
C ALA A 204 -6.49 -6.42 0.62
N THR A 205 -5.24 -6.01 0.44
CA THR A 205 -4.34 -6.49 -0.62
C THR A 205 -3.46 -7.63 -0.10
N VAL A 206 -3.92 -8.87 -0.20
CA VAL A 206 -3.20 -10.08 0.27
C VAL A 206 -1.76 -10.18 -0.29
N PRO A 207 -1.49 -9.93 -1.58
CA PRO A 207 -0.13 -9.99 -2.11
C PRO A 207 0.90 -9.10 -1.41
N ALA A 208 0.45 -8.01 -0.75
CA ALA A 208 1.36 -7.11 -0.03
C ALA A 208 2.03 -7.81 1.16
N ILE A 209 1.34 -8.72 1.83
CA ILE A 209 1.89 -9.50 2.96
C ILE A 209 3.03 -10.39 2.47
N LEU A 210 2.77 -11.16 1.41
CA LEU A 210 3.78 -12.06 0.83
C LEU A 210 5.00 -11.30 0.31
N TRP A 211 4.78 -10.12 -0.28
CA TRP A 211 5.86 -9.26 -0.76
C TRP A 211 6.71 -8.70 0.39
N LEU A 212 6.09 -8.32 1.51
CA LEU A 212 6.79 -7.87 2.70
C LEU A 212 7.60 -9.01 3.33
N GLU A 213 7.03 -10.22 3.43
CA GLU A 213 7.76 -11.39 3.93
C GLU A 213 8.97 -11.72 3.06
N HIS A 214 8.79 -11.75 1.73
CA HIS A 214 9.87 -12.05 0.79
C HIS A 214 11.02 -11.05 0.86
N ASN A 215 10.69 -9.76 0.88
CA ASN A 215 11.69 -8.70 0.73
C ASN A 215 12.22 -8.12 2.04
N TYR A 216 11.47 -8.22 3.15
CA TYR A 216 11.80 -7.57 4.42
C TYR A 216 11.98 -8.54 5.59
N ASN A 217 11.97 -9.84 5.31
CA ASN A 217 12.21 -10.89 6.30
C ASN A 217 11.26 -10.83 7.52
N CYS A 218 10.05 -10.33 7.32
CA CYS A 218 8.98 -10.42 8.32
C CYS A 218 8.22 -11.74 8.17
N ASP A 219 7.44 -12.10 9.18
CA ASP A 219 6.67 -13.34 9.23
C ASP A 219 5.31 -13.03 9.88
N CYS A 220 4.25 -13.01 9.09
CA CYS A 220 2.91 -12.66 9.56
C CYS A 220 2.34 -13.65 10.59
N SER A 221 2.93 -14.84 10.72
CA SER A 221 2.57 -15.81 11.76
C SER A 221 3.17 -15.49 13.13
N LYS A 222 4.20 -14.64 13.17
CA LYS A 222 4.93 -14.28 14.40
C LYS A 222 4.73 -12.84 14.83
N GLU A 223 4.48 -11.95 13.87
CA GLU A 223 4.33 -10.53 14.13
C GLU A 223 3.24 -9.91 13.25
N PRO A 224 2.59 -8.83 13.69
CA PRO A 224 1.57 -8.17 12.89
C PRO A 224 2.21 -7.37 11.75
N VAL A 225 2.29 -7.96 10.55
CA VAL A 225 2.72 -7.29 9.32
C VAL A 225 1.62 -6.37 8.82
N ALA A 226 0.41 -6.91 8.66
CA ALA A 226 -0.83 -6.17 8.43
C ALA A 226 -2.03 -7.06 8.72
N TYR A 227 -3.21 -6.45 8.88
CA TYR A 227 -4.46 -7.16 9.13
C TYR A 227 -5.39 -7.02 7.93
N GLY A 228 -6.08 -8.10 7.58
CA GLY A 228 -7.30 -8.07 6.80
C GLY A 228 -8.52 -8.01 7.72
N ALA A 229 -9.69 -7.75 7.15
CA ALA A 229 -10.96 -7.83 7.85
C ALA A 229 -11.88 -8.85 7.18
N LEU A 230 -12.60 -9.64 7.97
CA LEU A 230 -13.77 -10.36 7.46
C LEU A 230 -14.77 -9.32 7.02
N SER A 231 -15.20 -9.38 5.76
CA SER A 231 -16.12 -8.39 5.20
C SER A 231 -17.02 -9.02 4.15
N THR A 232 -18.28 -8.61 4.13
CA THR A 232 -19.16 -8.92 3.01
C THR A 232 -18.86 -7.98 1.82
N GLU A 233 -19.45 -8.30 0.68
CA GLU A 233 -19.54 -7.44 -0.48
C GLU A 233 -20.98 -7.43 -1.01
N HIS A 234 -21.29 -6.58 -2.00
CA HIS A 234 -22.66 -6.46 -2.55
C HIS A 234 -23.20 -7.78 -3.10
N SER A 235 -22.35 -8.60 -3.77
CA SER A 235 -22.75 -9.92 -4.27
C SER A 235 -23.21 -10.87 -3.15
N VAL A 236 -22.55 -10.82 -1.99
CA VAL A 236 -22.92 -11.59 -0.80
C VAL A 236 -24.27 -11.13 -0.27
N MET A 237 -24.46 -9.82 -0.10
CA MET A 237 -25.70 -9.27 0.42
C MET A 237 -26.87 -9.54 -0.52
N CYS A 238 -26.70 -9.32 -1.83
CA CYS A 238 -27.75 -9.56 -2.81
C CYS A 238 -28.13 -11.04 -2.92
N SER A 239 -27.16 -11.96 -2.93
CA SER A 239 -27.46 -13.41 -3.01
C SER A 239 -28.14 -13.94 -1.75
N ASN A 240 -27.74 -13.45 -0.58
CA ASN A 240 -28.41 -13.80 0.68
C ASN A 240 -29.84 -13.28 0.71
N PHE A 241 -30.08 -12.02 0.34
CA PHE A 241 -31.43 -11.47 0.28
C PHE A 241 -32.36 -12.25 -0.68
N ALA A 242 -31.78 -12.70 -1.83
CA ALA A 242 -32.53 -13.50 -2.80
C ALA A 242 -33.00 -14.86 -2.21
N VAL A 243 -32.29 -15.41 -1.23
CA VAL A 243 -32.59 -16.69 -0.58
C VAL A 243 -33.41 -16.48 0.72
N ASP A 244 -32.93 -15.58 1.56
CA ASP A 244 -33.50 -15.36 2.92
C ASP A 244 -34.74 -14.46 2.89
N GLY A 245 -34.93 -13.64 1.85
CA GLY A 245 -36.10 -12.81 1.61
C GLY A 245 -36.12 -11.47 2.36
N ASP A 246 -35.29 -11.28 3.37
CA ASP A 246 -35.18 -10.03 4.13
C ASP A 246 -33.78 -9.84 4.76
N GLU A 247 -33.46 -8.58 5.09
CA GLU A 247 -32.14 -8.21 5.65
C GLU A 247 -32.00 -8.65 7.13
N VAL A 248 -33.08 -8.74 7.91
CA VAL A 248 -33.01 -9.15 9.33
C VAL A 248 -32.56 -10.61 9.42
N THR A 249 -33.20 -11.51 8.66
CA THR A 249 -32.87 -12.94 8.64
C THR A 249 -31.42 -13.15 8.18
N GLN A 250 -31.02 -12.50 7.09
CA GLN A 250 -29.68 -12.63 6.55
C GLN A 250 -28.61 -12.14 7.55
N ILE A 251 -28.79 -10.97 8.19
CA ILE A 251 -27.81 -10.41 9.13
C ILE A 251 -27.76 -11.27 10.40
N ARG A 252 -28.91 -11.74 10.91
CA ARG A 252 -28.93 -12.65 12.05
C ARG A 252 -28.18 -13.94 11.77
N ARG A 253 -28.29 -14.49 10.56
CA ARG A 253 -27.53 -15.68 10.17
C ARG A 253 -26.03 -15.40 10.13
N LEU A 254 -25.59 -14.24 9.61
CA LEU A 254 -24.18 -13.84 9.64
C LEU A 254 -23.67 -13.72 11.08
N LEU A 255 -24.41 -13.12 12.00
CA LEU A 255 -24.05 -12.95 13.40
C LEU A 255 -24.01 -14.28 14.18
N CYS A 256 -25.02 -15.12 14.01
CA CYS A 256 -25.25 -16.26 14.91
C CYS A 256 -24.71 -17.60 14.36
N GLU A 257 -24.59 -17.73 13.04
CA GLU A 257 -24.23 -19.00 12.41
C GLU A 257 -22.88 -18.93 11.66
N VAL A 258 -22.64 -17.84 10.91
CA VAL A 258 -21.42 -17.72 10.08
C VAL A 258 -20.24 -17.22 10.89
N TYR A 259 -20.45 -16.18 11.69
CA TYR A 259 -19.41 -15.52 12.48
C TYR A 259 -19.76 -15.39 13.97
N PRO A 260 -20.20 -16.45 14.66
CA PRO A 260 -20.71 -16.35 16.05
C PRO A 260 -19.69 -15.81 17.05
N HIS A 261 -18.37 -15.95 16.77
CA HIS A 261 -17.27 -15.55 17.64
C HIS A 261 -16.25 -14.65 16.94
N GLN A 262 -16.65 -13.91 15.89
CA GLN A 262 -15.74 -13.15 15.06
C GLN A 262 -16.33 -11.79 14.70
N SER A 263 -15.47 -10.77 14.74
CA SER A 263 -15.84 -9.46 14.24
C SER A 263 -15.82 -9.43 12.71
N PHE A 264 -16.78 -8.75 12.09
CA PHE A 264 -16.83 -8.60 10.64
C PHE A 264 -17.40 -7.23 10.21
N SER A 265 -17.11 -6.85 8.99
CA SER A 265 -17.68 -5.68 8.32
C SER A 265 -18.79 -6.12 7.36
N MET A 266 -19.84 -5.36 7.31
CA MET A 266 -20.98 -5.64 6.44
C MET A 266 -21.25 -4.44 5.54
N VAL A 267 -21.21 -4.65 4.21
CA VAL A 267 -21.68 -3.65 3.26
C VAL A 267 -23.19 -3.49 3.41
N SER A 268 -23.62 -2.23 3.58
CA SER A 268 -24.96 -1.95 4.10
C SER A 268 -25.83 -1.13 3.14
N ASP A 269 -25.28 -0.77 1.97
CA ASP A 269 -25.93 0.06 0.95
C ASP A 269 -26.35 -0.72 -0.31
N SER A 270 -26.49 -2.05 -0.19
CA SER A 270 -26.97 -2.89 -1.29
C SER A 270 -28.41 -2.57 -1.72
N TYR A 271 -29.20 -2.06 -0.80
CA TYR A 271 -30.61 -1.65 -1.01
C TYR A 271 -30.83 -0.23 -0.46
N ASP A 272 -31.49 -0.11 0.70
CA ASP A 272 -31.74 1.17 1.37
C ASP A 272 -30.87 1.26 2.62
N TYR A 273 -29.80 2.02 2.54
CA TYR A 273 -28.83 2.20 3.62
C TYR A 273 -29.45 2.71 4.92
N TRP A 274 -30.30 3.74 4.80
CA TRP A 274 -30.91 4.33 6.00
C TRP A 274 -32.01 3.47 6.58
N ASN A 275 -32.77 2.75 5.75
CA ASN A 275 -33.70 1.73 6.24
C ASN A 275 -32.95 0.63 7.01
N LEU A 276 -31.82 0.17 6.51
CA LEU A 276 -30.98 -0.80 7.22
C LEU A 276 -30.56 -0.25 8.59
N VAL A 277 -29.97 0.95 8.64
CA VAL A 277 -29.47 1.54 9.88
C VAL A 277 -30.61 1.83 10.87
N GLU A 278 -31.71 2.44 10.41
CA GLU A 278 -32.77 2.97 11.28
C GLU A 278 -33.88 1.96 11.61
N LYS A 279 -34.08 0.92 10.79
CA LYS A 279 -35.20 -0.04 10.96
C LYS A 279 -34.72 -1.48 11.13
N VAL A 280 -33.71 -1.92 10.41
CA VAL A 280 -33.25 -3.31 10.48
C VAL A 280 -32.33 -3.51 11.70
N LEU A 281 -31.31 -2.67 11.90
CA LEU A 281 -30.40 -2.80 13.04
C LEU A 281 -31.09 -2.75 14.41
N PRO A 282 -32.08 -1.89 14.66
CA PRO A 282 -32.84 -1.93 15.93
C PRO A 282 -33.51 -3.27 16.22
N GLN A 283 -33.97 -4.01 15.20
CA GLN A 283 -34.57 -5.35 15.37
C GLN A 283 -33.54 -6.41 15.74
N LEU A 284 -32.25 -6.15 15.46
CA LEU A 284 -31.12 -7.02 15.73
C LEU A 284 -30.30 -6.55 16.95
N LYS A 285 -30.80 -5.55 17.70
CA LYS A 285 -30.04 -4.92 18.78
C LYS A 285 -29.52 -5.92 19.80
N ASP A 286 -30.39 -6.82 20.26
CA ASP A 286 -30.03 -7.82 21.28
C ASP A 286 -29.05 -8.85 20.70
N ASP A 287 -29.22 -9.27 19.45
CA ASP A 287 -28.30 -10.18 18.77
C ASP A 287 -26.89 -9.55 18.64
N ILE A 288 -26.82 -8.26 18.27
CA ILE A 288 -25.58 -7.52 18.12
C ILE A 288 -24.88 -7.29 19.47
N LEU A 289 -25.62 -6.88 20.51
CA LEU A 289 -25.05 -6.61 21.84
C LEU A 289 -24.58 -7.87 22.57
N ASN A 290 -25.13 -9.04 22.24
CA ASN A 290 -24.74 -10.33 22.79
C ASN A 290 -23.70 -11.06 21.91
N HIS A 291 -23.32 -10.50 20.76
CA HIS A 291 -22.36 -11.11 19.83
C HIS A 291 -20.95 -11.08 20.42
N ASP A 292 -20.20 -12.18 20.28
CA ASP A 292 -18.79 -12.26 20.69
C ASP A 292 -17.89 -11.66 19.59
N GLY A 293 -17.90 -10.33 19.54
CA GLY A 293 -17.20 -9.52 18.55
C GLY A 293 -17.92 -8.20 18.26
N PHE A 294 -17.62 -7.60 17.13
CA PHE A 294 -18.31 -6.40 16.65
C PHE A 294 -18.74 -6.54 15.20
N ILE A 295 -19.79 -5.80 14.84
CA ILE A 295 -20.20 -5.59 13.46
C ILE A 295 -19.84 -4.16 13.02
N SER A 296 -19.19 -4.02 11.85
CA SER A 296 -18.93 -2.71 11.23
C SER A 296 -19.95 -2.47 10.12
N ILE A 297 -20.69 -1.39 10.21
CA ILE A 297 -21.66 -0.95 9.21
C ILE A 297 -20.90 -0.17 8.15
N ARG A 298 -20.90 -0.67 6.90
CA ARG A 298 -20.12 -0.10 5.79
C ARG A 298 -21.03 0.53 4.73
N GLY A 299 -20.86 1.84 4.53
CA GLY A 299 -21.39 2.55 3.38
C GLY A 299 -20.32 2.68 2.28
N ASP A 300 -20.71 2.48 1.04
CA ASP A 300 -19.85 2.65 -0.14
C ASP A 300 -20.42 3.68 -1.13
N SER A 301 -21.63 4.20 -0.90
CA SER A 301 -22.35 5.13 -1.78
C SER A 301 -22.84 6.39 -1.05
N GLY A 302 -23.10 7.45 -1.81
CA GLY A 302 -23.50 8.76 -1.28
C GLY A 302 -22.30 9.68 -0.98
N ASP A 303 -22.56 10.79 -0.28
CA ASP A 303 -21.47 11.68 0.18
C ASP A 303 -20.73 11.07 1.36
N PRO A 304 -19.43 10.74 1.22
CA PRO A 304 -18.68 10.04 2.25
C PRO A 304 -18.70 10.73 3.62
N VAL A 305 -18.57 12.05 3.61
CA VAL A 305 -18.52 12.83 4.86
C VAL A 305 -19.83 12.75 5.62
N SER A 306 -20.95 13.00 4.92
CA SER A 306 -22.28 12.95 5.53
C SER A 306 -22.65 11.53 5.95
N VAL A 307 -22.47 10.54 5.07
CA VAL A 307 -22.89 9.16 5.34
C VAL A 307 -22.20 8.60 6.57
N ILE A 308 -20.86 8.72 6.68
CA ILE A 308 -20.14 8.11 7.81
C ILE A 308 -20.44 8.83 9.13
N THR A 309 -20.51 10.16 9.13
CA THR A 309 -20.77 10.92 10.36
C THR A 309 -22.20 10.68 10.88
N GLU A 310 -23.19 10.72 9.99
CA GLU A 310 -24.57 10.41 10.34
C GLU A 310 -24.75 8.96 10.81
N THR A 311 -24.00 8.02 10.21
CA THR A 311 -24.01 6.62 10.68
C THR A 311 -23.53 6.53 12.12
N VAL A 312 -22.42 7.17 12.47
CA VAL A 312 -21.91 7.17 13.85
C VAL A 312 -22.93 7.73 14.82
N TYR A 313 -23.61 8.83 14.49
CA TYR A 313 -24.63 9.44 15.34
C TYR A 313 -25.83 8.50 15.54
N ARG A 314 -26.36 7.88 14.47
CA ARG A 314 -27.45 6.93 14.55
C ARG A 314 -27.10 5.66 15.33
N LEU A 315 -25.89 5.15 15.14
CA LEU A 315 -25.41 4.00 15.92
C LEU A 315 -25.30 4.34 17.41
N TRP A 316 -24.91 5.57 17.76
CA TRP A 316 -24.95 6.04 19.16
C TRP A 316 -26.38 6.07 19.71
N ASP A 317 -27.33 6.59 18.97
CA ASP A 317 -28.74 6.67 19.39
C ASP A 317 -29.35 5.27 19.58
N ILE A 318 -28.97 4.30 18.75
CA ILE A 318 -29.50 2.93 18.80
C ILE A 318 -28.80 2.10 19.88
N PHE A 319 -27.49 2.09 19.92
CA PHE A 319 -26.69 1.16 20.74
C PHE A 319 -26.06 1.80 21.97
N GLY A 320 -25.99 3.13 22.02
CA GLY A 320 -25.31 3.85 23.08
C GLY A 320 -23.81 3.70 23.04
N GLY A 321 -23.19 3.88 24.19
CA GLY A 321 -21.76 3.78 24.38
C GLY A 321 -21.33 4.36 25.71
N THR A 322 -20.09 4.84 25.80
CA THR A 322 -19.51 5.46 26.99
C THR A 322 -18.96 6.86 26.68
N VAL A 323 -18.70 7.64 27.70
CA VAL A 323 -17.97 8.90 27.57
C VAL A 323 -16.57 8.67 28.12
N ASN A 324 -15.55 9.00 27.34
CA ASN A 324 -14.17 8.79 27.72
C ASN A 324 -13.66 9.90 28.69
N SER A 325 -12.41 9.79 29.17
CA SER A 325 -11.81 10.72 30.14
C SER A 325 -11.67 12.16 29.62
N LYS A 326 -11.70 12.33 28.27
CA LYS A 326 -11.63 13.63 27.60
C LYS A 326 -13.00 14.24 27.30
N GLY A 327 -14.08 13.56 27.68
CA GLY A 327 -15.47 14.01 27.47
C GLY A 327 -16.09 13.66 26.12
N TYR A 328 -15.42 12.83 25.31
CA TYR A 328 -15.94 12.41 24.01
C TYR A 328 -16.74 11.12 24.10
N LYS A 329 -17.81 11.05 23.29
CA LYS A 329 -18.63 9.85 23.12
C LYS A 329 -17.87 8.75 22.38
N VAL A 330 -17.90 7.54 22.91
CA VAL A 330 -17.31 6.34 22.31
C VAL A 330 -18.42 5.32 22.09
N LEU A 331 -18.63 4.91 20.85
CA LEU A 331 -19.64 3.92 20.48
C LEU A 331 -19.51 2.64 21.31
N ASN A 332 -20.63 1.97 21.52
CA ASN A 332 -20.65 0.62 22.09
C ASN A 332 -19.65 -0.28 21.35
N PRO A 333 -18.81 -1.07 22.04
CA PRO A 333 -17.74 -1.86 21.41
C PRO A 333 -18.24 -2.90 20.40
N HIS A 334 -19.53 -3.29 20.45
CA HIS A 334 -20.12 -4.23 19.51
C HIS A 334 -20.49 -3.63 18.15
N VAL A 335 -20.44 -2.31 17.98
CA VAL A 335 -20.77 -1.64 16.72
C VAL A 335 -19.68 -0.66 16.30
N LYS A 336 -19.41 -0.64 15.00
CA LYS A 336 -18.47 0.29 14.37
C LYS A 336 -19.06 0.80 13.05
N ALA A 337 -18.50 1.89 12.55
CA ALA A 337 -18.82 2.42 11.23
C ALA A 337 -17.56 2.48 10.37
N ILE A 338 -17.69 2.17 9.09
CA ILE A 338 -16.64 2.28 8.08
C ILE A 338 -17.23 2.85 6.79
N TYR A 339 -16.46 3.61 6.07
CA TYR A 339 -16.78 4.03 4.71
C TYR A 339 -15.70 3.52 3.76
N GLY A 340 -16.12 2.84 2.68
CA GLY A 340 -15.23 2.01 1.86
C GLY A 340 -14.73 2.65 0.57
N ASP A 341 -15.14 3.89 0.23
CA ASP A 341 -14.82 4.49 -1.06
C ASP A 341 -14.44 5.97 -0.98
N SER A 342 -13.55 6.40 -1.88
CA SER A 342 -13.25 7.82 -2.20
C SER A 342 -12.83 8.71 -1.01
N ILE A 343 -12.24 8.17 0.04
CA ILE A 343 -11.75 8.96 1.17
C ILE A 343 -10.42 9.61 0.82
N THR A 344 -10.45 10.88 0.46
CA THR A 344 -9.25 11.71 0.31
C THR A 344 -8.76 12.22 1.67
N PRO A 345 -7.51 12.71 1.79
CA PRO A 345 -7.03 13.34 3.03
C PRO A 345 -7.94 14.48 3.52
N GLN A 346 -8.47 15.28 2.61
CA GLN A 346 -9.41 16.37 2.92
C GLN A 346 -10.73 15.84 3.48
N ARG A 347 -11.31 14.80 2.88
CA ARG A 347 -12.52 14.16 3.39
C ARG A 347 -12.27 13.49 4.75
N CYS A 348 -11.13 12.84 4.91
CA CYS A 348 -10.72 12.25 6.19
C CYS A 348 -10.69 13.32 7.30
N GLU A 349 -10.09 14.46 7.05
CA GLU A 349 -10.04 15.58 7.98
C GLU A 349 -11.43 16.15 8.27
N GLN A 350 -12.28 16.32 7.27
CA GLN A 350 -13.66 16.79 7.43
C GLN A 350 -14.48 15.84 8.32
N ILE A 351 -14.36 14.53 8.09
CA ILE A 351 -15.04 13.49 8.90
C ILE A 351 -14.62 13.61 10.37
N TYR A 352 -13.32 13.60 10.66
CA TYR A 352 -12.83 13.69 12.04
C TYR A 352 -13.19 15.03 12.69
N SER A 353 -13.14 16.14 11.94
CA SER A 353 -13.56 17.45 12.46
C SER A 353 -15.05 17.50 12.83
N LEU A 354 -15.91 16.83 12.08
CA LEU A 354 -17.35 16.74 12.43
C LEU A 354 -17.59 15.84 13.63
N LEU A 355 -16.92 14.69 13.69
CA LEU A 355 -17.03 13.78 14.82
C LEU A 355 -16.47 14.36 16.12
N GLU A 356 -15.43 15.19 16.05
CA GLU A 356 -14.87 15.88 17.23
C GLU A 356 -15.83 16.92 17.83
N LYS A 357 -16.69 17.55 16.99
CA LYS A 357 -17.61 18.62 17.41
C LYS A 357 -18.89 18.12 18.07
N ASN A 358 -19.29 16.89 17.85
CA ASN A 358 -20.58 16.33 18.25
C ASN A 358 -20.42 15.07 19.12
#